data_b15ac2dc2fc63d2909b28725c2efb361
#
_entry.id   b15ac2dc2fc63d2909b28725c2efb361
#
_cell.length_a   1.000
_cell.length_b   1.000
_cell.length_c   1.000
_cell.angle_alpha   90.00
_cell.angle_beta   90.00
_cell.angle_gamma   90.00
#
_symmetry.space_group_name_H-M   'P 1'
#
loop_
_entity.id
_entity.type
_entity.pdbx_description
1 polymer ?
#
loop_
_entity_poly.entity_id
_entity_poly.type
_entity_poly.pdbx_seq_one_letter_code
_entity_poly.pdbx_strand_id
1 'polypeptide(L)'
;MNPSVLEVKDELFAQHPKEQEKVRKVIMEGQRTKSLDPRAIKTVYISGLAAIKMLQHSKQGVEDGIAAAGVPVEVMGLLFGYPGDSVDTLIVQDAFPVPCKGGPHSAVMDPQTPVYMQDLGELLEQTRPHGTVCGWYHSHPFDPLPEADRHHCWFSDTDVGNQNTWQMMWENVAGRPFVGVVVDPQ
;
A
#
# COMPACT_ATOMS: atom_id res chain seq x y z
N MET A 1 -16.86 3.97 -14.30
CA MET A 1 -15.96 4.75 -13.42
C MET A 1 -14.64 4.89 -14.15
N ASN A 2 -14.13 6.10 -14.35
CA ASN A 2 -12.83 6.27 -14.97
C ASN A 2 -11.75 5.73 -14.01
N PRO A 3 -10.79 4.93 -14.50
CA PRO A 3 -9.65 4.54 -13.68
C PRO A 3 -8.93 5.82 -13.22
N SER A 4 -8.66 5.92 -11.93
CA SER A 4 -7.87 7.02 -11.38
C SER A 4 -6.48 6.98 -12.02
N VAL A 5 -6.08 8.07 -12.64
CA VAL A 5 -4.75 8.20 -13.26
C VAL A 5 -3.73 8.24 -12.14
N LEU A 6 -2.83 7.27 -12.13
CA LEU A 6 -1.68 7.27 -11.24
C LEU A 6 -0.64 8.24 -11.81
N GLU A 7 -0.38 9.34 -11.11
CA GLU A 7 0.68 10.28 -11.46
C GLU A 7 1.83 10.13 -10.47
N VAL A 8 3.02 9.81 -10.98
CA VAL A 8 4.25 9.72 -10.17
C VAL A 8 5.00 11.04 -10.26
N LYS A 9 5.13 11.74 -9.14
CA LYS A 9 5.85 13.03 -9.04
C LYS A 9 6.97 12.94 -8.01
N ASP A 10 8.20 12.80 -8.46
CA ASP A 10 9.38 12.70 -7.58
C ASP A 10 9.63 13.97 -6.74
N GLU A 11 9.21 15.14 -7.25
CA GLU A 11 9.37 16.43 -6.55
C GLU A 11 8.61 16.51 -5.21
N LEU A 12 7.56 15.71 -5.03
CA LEU A 12 6.77 15.65 -3.80
C LEU A 12 7.48 14.93 -2.65
N PHE A 13 8.57 14.24 -2.94
CA PHE A 13 9.28 13.39 -1.98
C PHE A 13 10.55 14.03 -1.41
N ALA A 14 10.92 15.22 -1.89
CA ALA A 14 11.98 16.02 -1.28
C ALA A 14 11.50 16.51 0.09
N GLN A 15 11.99 15.89 1.15
CA GLN A 15 11.65 16.28 2.54
C GLN A 15 12.27 17.63 2.88
N HIS A 16 11.63 18.72 2.45
CA HIS A 16 12.03 20.05 2.86
C HIS A 16 11.42 20.39 4.24
N PRO A 17 12.16 20.97 5.20
CA PRO A 17 11.65 21.28 6.55
C PRO A 17 10.33 22.07 6.57
N LYS A 18 10.11 22.93 5.59
CA LYS A 18 8.84 23.70 5.45
C LYS A 18 7.65 22.82 5.03
N GLU A 19 7.89 21.76 4.27
CA GLU A 19 6.84 20.82 3.86
C GLU A 19 6.48 19.87 4.99
N GLN A 20 7.46 19.49 5.80
CA GLN A 20 7.23 18.70 7.02
C GLN A 20 6.32 19.45 8.01
N GLU A 21 6.46 20.76 8.13
CA GLU A 21 5.59 21.57 8.99
C GLU A 21 4.18 21.72 8.45
N LYS A 22 4.00 21.79 7.13
CA LYS A 22 2.68 21.76 6.48
C LYS A 22 1.99 20.43 6.70
N VAL A 23 2.69 19.32 6.45
CA VAL A 23 2.18 17.96 6.68
C VAL A 23 1.78 17.77 8.15
N ARG A 24 2.60 18.24 9.09
CA ARG A 24 2.28 18.21 10.53
C ARG A 24 1.02 19.00 10.88
N LYS A 25 0.80 20.16 10.24
CA LYS A 25 -0.43 20.94 10.42
C LYS A 25 -1.64 20.21 9.87
N VAL A 26 -1.55 19.64 8.67
CA VAL A 26 -2.64 18.86 8.05
C VAL A 26 -2.98 17.63 8.88
N ILE A 27 -1.97 16.90 9.40
CA ILE A 27 -2.19 15.77 10.31
C ILE A 27 -2.87 16.23 11.60
N MET A 28 -2.41 17.34 12.21
CA MET A 28 -2.99 17.89 13.43
C MET A 28 -4.41 18.45 13.21
N GLU A 29 -4.67 19.08 12.07
CA GLU A 29 -6.02 19.54 11.70
C GLU A 29 -6.94 18.39 11.38
N GLY A 30 -6.48 17.35 10.67
CA GLY A 30 -7.21 16.12 10.41
C GLY A 30 -7.55 15.35 11.69
N GLN A 31 -6.69 15.41 12.72
CA GLN A 31 -7.00 14.86 14.05
C GLN A 31 -8.01 15.71 14.86
N ARG A 32 -8.13 16.99 14.54
CA ARG A 32 -9.10 17.90 15.18
C ARG A 32 -10.48 17.89 14.49
N THR A 33 -10.52 17.70 13.19
CA THR A 33 -11.76 17.56 12.44
C THR A 33 -12.11 16.08 12.42
N LYS A 34 -13.18 15.72 13.11
CA LYS A 34 -13.78 14.37 13.11
C LYS A 34 -13.64 13.68 11.76
N SER A 35 -12.91 12.56 11.77
CA SER A 35 -12.77 11.57 10.69
C SER A 35 -12.61 12.18 9.30
N LEU A 36 -11.38 12.12 8.78
CA LEU A 36 -11.22 12.03 7.33
C LEU A 36 -12.14 10.90 6.87
N ASP A 37 -13.24 11.26 6.18
CA ASP A 37 -14.06 10.24 5.54
C ASP A 37 -13.13 9.57 4.51
N PRO A 38 -12.80 8.28 4.65
CA PRO A 38 -11.90 7.59 3.70
C PRO A 38 -12.44 7.64 2.27
N ARG A 39 -13.74 7.78 2.12
CA ARG A 39 -14.39 8.09 0.84
C ARG A 39 -14.00 9.46 0.29
N ALA A 40 -13.37 10.31 1.10
CA ALA A 40 -12.86 11.61 0.66
C ALA A 40 -11.54 11.52 -0.10
N ILE A 41 -10.77 10.42 0.02
CA ILE A 41 -9.52 10.27 -0.76
C ILE A 41 -9.86 10.15 -2.24
N LYS A 42 -9.37 11.11 -3.00
CA LYS A 42 -9.55 11.20 -4.46
C LYS A 42 -8.25 10.98 -5.22
N THR A 43 -7.13 11.28 -4.56
CA THR A 43 -5.81 11.25 -5.20
C THR A 43 -4.83 10.53 -4.30
N VAL A 44 -4.12 9.56 -4.89
CA VAL A 44 -3.00 8.87 -4.24
C VAL A 44 -1.76 9.05 -5.11
N TYR A 45 -0.73 9.67 -4.55
CA TYR A 45 0.58 9.76 -5.19
C TYR A 45 1.46 8.66 -4.63
N ILE A 46 2.06 7.87 -5.53
CA ILE A 46 3.02 6.81 -5.16
C ILE A 46 4.41 7.25 -5.62
N SER A 47 5.39 7.27 -4.69
CA SER A 47 6.77 7.60 -5.04
C SER A 47 7.36 6.59 -6.00
N GLY A 48 8.31 7.04 -6.85
CA GLY A 48 9.08 6.15 -7.69
C GLY A 48 9.79 5.06 -6.87
N LEU A 49 10.28 5.40 -5.67
CA LEU A 49 10.90 4.42 -4.76
C LEU A 49 9.91 3.35 -4.29
N ALA A 50 8.71 3.74 -3.85
CA ALA A 50 7.68 2.79 -3.43
C ALA A 50 7.25 1.89 -4.60
N ALA A 51 7.02 2.47 -5.78
CA ALA A 51 6.65 1.74 -6.98
C ALA A 51 7.72 0.70 -7.38
N ILE A 52 8.99 1.09 -7.40
CA ILE A 52 10.10 0.18 -7.72
C ILE A 52 10.20 -0.94 -6.69
N LYS A 53 10.10 -0.65 -5.39
CA LYS A 53 10.15 -1.66 -4.33
C LYS A 53 9.01 -2.67 -4.44
N MET A 54 7.78 -2.20 -4.67
CA MET A 54 6.63 -3.09 -4.88
C MET A 54 6.86 -4.00 -6.09
N LEU A 55 7.29 -3.44 -7.23
CA LEU A 55 7.53 -4.20 -8.44
C LEU A 55 8.68 -5.21 -8.27
N GLN A 56 9.79 -4.82 -7.64
CA GLN A 56 10.90 -5.73 -7.36
C GLN A 56 10.49 -6.89 -6.45
N HIS A 57 9.76 -6.60 -5.37
CA HIS A 57 9.25 -7.63 -4.47
C HIS A 57 8.28 -8.58 -5.17
N SER A 58 7.38 -8.04 -6.01
CA SER A 58 6.45 -8.85 -6.81
C SER A 58 7.17 -9.76 -7.80
N LYS A 59 8.21 -9.26 -8.49
CA LYS A 59 9.05 -10.07 -9.39
C LYS A 59 9.83 -11.15 -8.63
N GLN A 60 10.34 -10.82 -7.45
CA GLN A 60 11.03 -11.80 -6.59
C GLN A 60 10.09 -12.95 -6.21
N GLY A 61 8.82 -12.66 -5.88
CA GLY A 61 7.81 -13.70 -5.62
C GLY A 61 7.58 -14.62 -6.83
N VAL A 62 7.59 -14.08 -8.04
CA VAL A 62 7.52 -14.90 -9.27
C VAL A 62 8.74 -15.82 -9.37
N GLU A 63 9.94 -15.26 -9.25
CA GLU A 63 11.19 -16.02 -9.38
C GLU A 63 11.33 -17.10 -8.31
N ASP A 64 11.10 -16.75 -7.05
CA ASP A 64 11.19 -17.68 -5.91
C ASP A 64 10.14 -18.78 -5.99
N GLY A 65 8.91 -18.45 -6.37
CA GLY A 65 7.84 -19.42 -6.53
C GLY A 65 8.12 -20.40 -7.67
N ILE A 66 8.57 -19.94 -8.81
CA ILE A 66 8.96 -20.78 -9.94
C ILE A 66 10.12 -21.69 -9.55
N ALA A 67 11.14 -21.17 -8.88
CA ALA A 67 12.31 -21.93 -8.43
C ALA A 67 11.95 -23.01 -7.40
N ALA A 68 11.01 -22.72 -6.47
CA ALA A 68 10.63 -23.63 -5.40
C ALA A 68 9.57 -24.67 -5.81
N ALA A 69 8.57 -24.27 -6.61
CA ALA A 69 7.39 -25.08 -6.89
C ALA A 69 6.94 -25.08 -8.37
N GLY A 70 7.67 -24.42 -9.25
CA GLY A 70 7.35 -24.32 -10.68
C GLY A 70 6.19 -23.38 -11.01
N VAL A 71 5.68 -22.63 -10.03
CA VAL A 71 4.59 -21.66 -10.19
C VAL A 71 4.91 -20.35 -9.46
N PRO A 72 4.50 -19.19 -9.99
CA PRO A 72 4.70 -17.93 -9.28
C PRO A 72 3.90 -17.90 -7.98
N VAL A 73 4.32 -17.08 -7.03
CA VAL A 73 3.60 -16.88 -5.77
C VAL A 73 3.28 -15.39 -5.56
N GLU A 74 2.13 -15.14 -4.97
CA GLU A 74 1.75 -13.81 -4.53
C GLU A 74 2.59 -13.36 -3.34
N VAL A 75 2.92 -12.10 -3.31
CA VAL A 75 3.59 -11.43 -2.19
C VAL A 75 2.76 -10.25 -1.71
N MET A 76 3.00 -9.81 -0.48
CA MET A 76 2.32 -8.66 0.10
C MET A 76 3.27 -7.79 0.91
N GLY A 77 2.84 -6.55 1.19
CA GLY A 77 3.59 -5.62 2.03
C GLY A 77 2.75 -4.44 2.48
N LEU A 78 3.36 -3.61 3.32
CA LEU A 78 2.77 -2.39 3.84
C LEU A 78 3.20 -1.17 3.02
N LEU A 79 2.30 -0.20 2.93
CA LEU A 79 2.56 1.12 2.40
C LEU A 79 2.73 2.11 3.55
N PHE A 80 3.75 2.95 3.42
CA PHE A 80 4.06 3.99 4.38
C PHE A 80 4.00 5.36 3.71
N GLY A 81 3.34 6.33 4.34
CA GLY A 81 3.14 7.62 3.74
C GLY A 81 2.49 8.62 4.69
N TYR A 82 1.95 9.67 4.13
CA TYR A 82 1.36 10.78 4.87
C TYR A 82 0.27 11.49 4.04
N PRO A 83 -0.67 12.21 4.69
CA PRO A 83 -1.62 13.05 3.98
C PRO A 83 -0.90 14.13 3.17
N GLY A 84 -1.42 14.40 1.96
CA GLY A 84 -0.94 15.50 1.13
C GLY A 84 -1.41 16.87 1.62
N ASP A 85 -1.23 17.90 0.78
CA ASP A 85 -1.64 19.28 1.08
C ASP A 85 -3.18 19.44 1.16
N SER A 86 -3.93 18.49 0.64
CA SER A 86 -5.39 18.44 0.67
C SER A 86 -5.85 17.22 1.47
N VAL A 87 -6.98 17.35 2.17
CA VAL A 87 -7.63 16.26 2.95
C VAL A 87 -8.08 15.08 2.10
N ASP A 88 -8.13 15.23 0.79
CA ASP A 88 -8.49 14.19 -0.17
C ASP A 88 -7.28 13.58 -0.90
N THR A 89 -6.07 13.90 -0.44
CA THR A 89 -4.82 13.46 -1.06
C THR A 89 -3.98 12.63 -0.07
N LEU A 90 -3.48 11.49 -0.53
CA LEU A 90 -2.55 10.64 0.19
C LEU A 90 -1.24 10.52 -0.60
N ILE A 91 -0.11 10.59 0.09
CA ILE A 91 1.22 10.40 -0.48
C ILE A 91 1.81 9.12 0.09
N VAL A 92 1.98 8.11 -0.76
CA VAL A 92 2.70 6.87 -0.44
C VAL A 92 4.18 7.08 -0.72
N GLN A 93 4.96 7.19 0.34
CA GLN A 93 6.39 7.50 0.27
C GLN A 93 7.26 6.26 0.09
N ASP A 94 6.88 5.14 0.73
CA ASP A 94 7.69 3.94 0.77
C ASP A 94 6.82 2.68 0.86
N ALA A 95 7.41 1.54 0.53
CA ALA A 95 6.79 0.23 0.60
C ALA A 95 7.72 -0.78 1.30
N PHE A 96 7.15 -1.64 2.14
CA PHE A 96 7.89 -2.63 2.95
C PHE A 96 7.30 -4.01 2.76
N PRO A 97 8.10 -4.99 2.30
CA PRO A 97 7.68 -6.39 2.27
C PRO A 97 7.24 -6.90 3.64
N VAL A 98 6.24 -7.76 3.65
CA VAL A 98 5.74 -8.43 4.84
C VAL A 98 5.83 -9.95 4.63
N PRO A 99 6.31 -10.72 5.60
CA PRO A 99 6.33 -12.17 5.49
C PRO A 99 4.92 -12.73 5.28
N CYS A 100 4.75 -13.51 4.23
CA CYS A 100 3.51 -14.22 3.94
C CYS A 100 3.82 -15.58 3.31
N LYS A 101 2.87 -16.50 3.41
CA LYS A 101 2.92 -17.73 2.63
C LYS A 101 2.18 -17.48 1.32
N GLY A 102 2.94 -17.21 0.27
CA GLY A 102 2.40 -17.04 -1.06
C GLY A 102 1.97 -18.36 -1.68
N GLY A 103 0.82 -18.35 -2.33
CA GLY A 103 0.40 -19.38 -3.28
C GLY A 103 0.20 -18.73 -4.65
N PRO A 104 -0.11 -19.53 -5.70
CA PRO A 104 -0.29 -18.97 -7.04
C PRO A 104 -1.51 -18.04 -7.16
N HIS A 105 -2.46 -18.11 -6.23
CA HIS A 105 -3.68 -17.31 -6.21
C HIS A 105 -4.04 -16.81 -4.81
N SER A 106 -3.09 -16.75 -3.91
CA SER A 106 -3.33 -16.27 -2.55
C SER A 106 -2.04 -15.90 -1.84
N ALA A 107 -2.06 -14.79 -1.12
CA ALA A 107 -1.06 -14.46 -0.11
C ALA A 107 -1.72 -14.65 1.26
N VAL A 108 -1.37 -15.73 1.95
CA VAL A 108 -1.92 -16.02 3.28
C VAL A 108 -0.95 -15.49 4.33
N MET A 109 -1.45 -14.63 5.21
CA MET A 109 -0.68 -14.14 6.34
C MET A 109 -0.33 -15.30 7.30
N ASP A 110 0.95 -15.42 7.64
CA ASP A 110 1.37 -16.25 8.77
C ASP A 110 0.70 -15.69 10.05
N PRO A 111 0.35 -16.52 11.04
CA PRO A 111 -0.21 -16.04 12.32
C PRO A 111 0.63 -14.98 13.04
N GLN A 112 1.93 -14.91 12.77
CA GLN A 112 2.82 -13.88 13.32
C GLN A 112 2.87 -12.60 12.49
N THR A 113 2.36 -12.62 11.27
CA THR A 113 2.40 -11.48 10.35
C THR A 113 1.73 -10.22 10.92
N PRO A 114 0.55 -10.29 11.56
CA PRO A 114 -0.06 -9.10 12.17
C PRO A 114 0.82 -8.43 13.23
N VAL A 115 1.53 -9.23 14.04
CA VAL A 115 2.47 -8.71 15.05
C VAL A 115 3.66 -8.03 14.35
N TYR A 116 4.24 -8.68 13.34
CA TYR A 116 5.31 -8.09 12.55
C TYR A 116 4.88 -6.78 11.88
N MET A 117 3.67 -6.71 11.35
CA MET A 117 3.12 -5.50 10.73
C MET A 117 2.97 -4.37 11.76
N GLN A 118 2.52 -4.69 12.96
CA GLN A 118 2.41 -3.73 14.06
C GLN A 118 3.80 -3.22 14.47
N ASP A 119 4.74 -4.11 14.76
CA ASP A 119 6.10 -3.77 15.17
C ASP A 119 6.80 -2.91 14.11
N LEU A 120 6.66 -3.29 12.84
CA LEU A 120 7.20 -2.52 11.71
C LEU A 120 6.54 -1.13 11.63
N GLY A 121 5.23 -1.05 11.79
CA GLY A 121 4.49 0.21 11.79
C GLY A 121 4.97 1.15 12.90
N GLU A 122 5.10 0.64 14.12
CA GLU A 122 5.60 1.40 15.28
C GLU A 122 7.05 1.87 15.07
N LEU A 123 7.92 1.02 14.55
CA LEU A 123 9.31 1.37 14.24
C LEU A 123 9.39 2.47 13.17
N LEU A 124 8.57 2.37 12.12
CA LEU A 124 8.53 3.35 11.06
C LEU A 124 8.02 4.71 11.55
N GLU A 125 6.99 4.72 12.39
CA GLU A 125 6.46 5.95 13.00
C GLU A 125 7.48 6.62 13.94
N GLN A 126 8.26 5.83 14.68
CA GLN A 126 9.34 6.35 15.53
C GLN A 126 10.52 6.94 14.74
N THR A 127 10.88 6.29 13.64
CA THR A 127 12.05 6.68 12.81
C THR A 127 11.70 7.71 11.75
N ARG A 128 10.42 7.83 11.40
CA ARG A 128 9.91 8.74 10.36
C ARG A 128 8.71 9.54 10.89
N PRO A 129 8.95 10.57 11.69
CA PRO A 129 7.93 11.23 12.53
C PRO A 129 6.78 11.90 11.77
N HIS A 130 6.81 11.92 10.44
CA HIS A 130 5.76 12.54 9.61
C HIS A 130 4.98 11.54 8.78
N GLY A 131 5.29 10.26 8.89
CA GLY A 131 4.63 9.20 8.16
C GLY A 131 3.95 8.19 9.06
N THR A 132 3.09 7.39 8.47
CA THR A 132 2.38 6.29 9.12
C THR A 132 2.16 5.17 8.12
N VAL A 133 1.81 3.98 8.61
CA VAL A 133 1.23 2.96 7.74
C VAL A 133 -0.08 3.49 7.17
N CYS A 134 -0.17 3.54 5.85
CA CYS A 134 -1.29 4.14 5.13
C CYS A 134 -1.94 3.19 4.12
N GLY A 135 -1.52 1.94 4.10
CA GLY A 135 -2.07 0.96 3.18
C GLY A 135 -1.27 -0.32 3.09
N TRP A 136 -1.63 -1.14 2.13
CA TRP A 136 -0.99 -2.40 1.79
C TRP A 136 -0.90 -2.57 0.28
N TYR A 137 -0.05 -3.49 -0.14
CA TYR A 137 -0.01 -3.95 -1.52
C TYR A 137 0.12 -5.46 -1.56
N HIS A 138 -0.30 -6.04 -2.68
CA HIS A 138 -0.02 -7.44 -3.02
C HIS A 138 0.14 -7.58 -4.53
N SER A 139 0.69 -8.71 -4.96
CA SER A 139 0.89 -8.99 -6.37
C SER A 139 -0.13 -10.01 -6.88
N HIS A 140 -0.47 -9.88 -8.16
CA HIS A 140 -1.22 -10.86 -8.93
C HIS A 140 -0.33 -11.42 -10.06
N PRO A 141 0.57 -12.38 -9.77
CA PRO A 141 1.54 -12.90 -10.72
C PRO A 141 0.95 -14.04 -11.58
N PHE A 142 -0.26 -13.87 -12.07
CA PHE A 142 -0.93 -14.90 -12.86
C PHE A 142 -0.40 -14.92 -14.30
N ASP A 143 -0.34 -16.12 -14.88
CA ASP A 143 -0.12 -16.26 -16.32
C ASP A 143 -1.26 -15.57 -17.08
N PRO A 144 -0.96 -14.68 -18.02
CA PRO A 144 -1.98 -14.14 -18.90
C PRO A 144 -2.61 -15.31 -19.66
N LEU A 145 -3.90 -15.53 -19.44
CA LEU A 145 -4.65 -16.45 -20.29
C LEU A 145 -4.53 -15.93 -21.72
N PRO A 146 -4.15 -16.79 -22.71
CA PRO A 146 -3.83 -16.36 -24.07
C PRO A 146 -4.95 -15.59 -24.80
N GLU A 147 -6.16 -15.58 -24.25
CA GLU A 147 -7.36 -15.00 -24.86
C GLU A 147 -7.86 -13.73 -24.16
N ALA A 148 -7.19 -13.25 -23.14
CA ALA A 148 -7.70 -12.12 -22.39
C ALA A 148 -6.70 -10.96 -22.41
N ASP A 149 -7.05 -9.88 -23.13
CA ASP A 149 -6.57 -8.51 -22.91
C ASP A 149 -6.83 -8.02 -21.46
N ARG A 150 -6.64 -8.87 -20.46
CA ARG A 150 -6.95 -8.57 -19.09
C ARG A 150 -5.68 -8.46 -18.28
N HIS A 151 -5.37 -7.23 -17.95
CA HIS A 151 -4.41 -6.94 -16.89
C HIS A 151 -4.93 -7.54 -15.57
N HIS A 152 -4.08 -8.18 -14.80
CA HIS A 152 -4.45 -8.77 -13.51
C HIS A 152 -4.44 -7.75 -12.36
N CYS A 153 -4.50 -6.46 -12.66
CA CYS A 153 -4.51 -5.36 -11.71
C CYS A 153 -5.93 -5.02 -11.22
N TRP A 154 -6.67 -5.99 -10.69
CA TRP A 154 -7.96 -5.73 -10.04
C TRP A 154 -8.00 -6.37 -8.66
N PHE A 155 -8.81 -5.83 -7.78
CA PHE A 155 -9.11 -6.46 -6.50
C PHE A 155 -10.06 -7.65 -6.71
N SER A 156 -9.67 -8.82 -6.22
CA SER A 156 -10.59 -9.96 -6.08
C SER A 156 -11.63 -9.70 -4.98
N ASP A 157 -12.66 -10.52 -4.89
CA ASP A 157 -13.63 -10.44 -3.79
C ASP A 157 -12.96 -10.62 -2.42
N THR A 158 -11.93 -11.46 -2.35
CA THR A 158 -11.11 -11.66 -1.14
C THR A 158 -10.35 -10.39 -0.79
N ASP A 159 -9.75 -9.72 -1.77
CA ASP A 159 -9.02 -8.48 -1.56
C ASP A 159 -9.92 -7.35 -1.09
N VAL A 160 -11.12 -7.26 -1.65
CA VAL A 160 -12.15 -6.30 -1.20
C VAL A 160 -12.54 -6.58 0.25
N GLY A 161 -12.73 -7.86 0.62
CA GLY A 161 -13.02 -8.26 2.00
C GLY A 161 -11.90 -7.89 2.97
N ASN A 162 -10.65 -8.17 2.60
CA ASN A 162 -9.46 -7.81 3.38
C ASN A 162 -9.30 -6.29 3.50
N GLN A 163 -9.44 -5.56 2.38
CA GLN A 163 -9.39 -4.10 2.37
C GLN A 163 -10.42 -3.49 3.32
N ASN A 164 -11.67 -3.94 3.25
CA ASN A 164 -12.72 -3.45 4.13
C ASN A 164 -12.39 -3.69 5.60
N THR A 165 -11.88 -4.87 5.95
CA THR A 165 -11.50 -5.21 7.32
C THR A 165 -10.37 -4.32 7.83
N TRP A 166 -9.32 -4.15 7.05
CA TRP A 166 -8.16 -3.34 7.45
C TRP A 166 -8.47 -1.86 7.46
N GLN A 167 -9.23 -1.38 6.47
CA GLN A 167 -9.69 -0.02 6.43
C GLN A 167 -10.52 0.33 7.67
N MET A 168 -11.48 -0.52 8.04
CA MET A 168 -12.27 -0.32 9.27
C MET A 168 -11.39 -0.30 10.52
N MET A 169 -10.39 -1.17 10.63
CA MET A 169 -9.46 -1.17 11.76
C MET A 169 -8.65 0.13 11.82
N TRP A 170 -8.02 0.52 10.71
CA TRP A 170 -7.17 1.71 10.66
C TRP A 170 -7.96 3.01 10.82
N GLU A 171 -9.13 3.11 10.22
CA GLU A 171 -10.00 4.28 10.32
C GLU A 171 -10.57 4.45 11.71
N ASN A 172 -11.06 3.38 12.31
CA ASN A 172 -11.65 3.44 13.66
C ASN A 172 -10.62 3.68 14.76
N VAL A 173 -9.41 3.13 14.61
CA VAL A 173 -8.36 3.23 15.62
C VAL A 173 -7.50 4.47 15.43
N ALA A 174 -7.15 4.79 14.20
CA ALA A 174 -6.20 5.86 13.88
C ALA A 174 -6.83 7.07 13.18
N GLY A 175 -8.08 6.99 12.72
CA GLY A 175 -8.74 8.07 11.96
C GLY A 175 -8.01 8.39 10.64
N ARG A 176 -7.33 7.39 10.05
CA ARG A 176 -6.43 7.58 8.92
C ARG A 176 -6.90 6.78 7.71
N PRO A 177 -6.76 7.30 6.48
CA PRO A 177 -7.08 6.54 5.28
C PRO A 177 -6.16 5.33 5.14
N PHE A 178 -6.70 4.24 4.62
CA PHE A 178 -5.97 3.01 4.36
C PHE A 178 -6.26 2.53 2.94
N VAL A 179 -5.26 2.51 2.08
CA VAL A 179 -5.40 2.18 0.67
C VAL A 179 -4.84 0.80 0.35
N GLY A 180 -5.36 0.17 -0.69
CA GLY A 180 -4.82 -1.08 -1.23
C GLY A 180 -4.28 -0.87 -2.64
N VAL A 181 -3.18 -1.55 -2.97
CA VAL A 181 -2.56 -1.53 -4.29
C VAL A 181 -2.36 -2.98 -4.78
N VAL A 182 -2.80 -3.27 -6.01
CA VAL A 182 -2.48 -4.52 -6.70
C VAL A 182 -1.37 -4.26 -7.69
N VAL A 183 -0.37 -5.12 -7.70
CA VAL A 183 0.79 -5.05 -8.60
C VAL A 183 0.77 -6.26 -9.53
N ASP A 184 0.77 -6.01 -10.84
CA ASP A 184 1.03 -7.02 -11.85
C ASP A 184 2.53 -6.96 -12.19
N PRO A 185 3.30 -8.04 -11.89
CA PRO A 185 4.74 -8.06 -12.13
C PRO A 185 5.12 -8.43 -13.58
N GLN A 186 4.14 -8.70 -14.45
CA GLN A 186 4.36 -9.15 -15.84
C GLN A 186 4.40 -8.00 -16.82
#